data_f0032cc7de223974594e4f2de695562b
#
_entry.id   f0032cc7de223974594e4f2de695562b
#
_cell.length_a   1.000
_cell.length_b   1.000
_cell.length_c   1.000
_cell.angle_alpha   90.00
_cell.angle_beta   90.00
_cell.angle_gamma   90.00
#
_symmetry.space_group_name_H-M   'P 1'
#
loop_
_entity.id
_entity.type
_entity.pdbx_description
1 polymer ?
#
loop_
_entity_poly.entity_id
_entity_poly.type
_entity_poly.pdbx_seq_one_letter_code
_entity_poly.pdbx_strand_id
1 'polypeptide(L)'
;MTKTAFVAIVGCPNVGKSSLLNRMLGQKVAIVTQKPQTTRTKIMGVLTMNETQLVFTDTPGYHRPKTKLGEKMIKAVGDGISGVDACLFVTEPEGEIREAELELLKKLKAEKAPVVLAINKIDTVKQKEKIMEKIVAFSSVYDFEAVVPVSALKEENIDIIIDELKKLTYESVHFFPDDTLTDQPERVLAGEIIREKMLLLLDKEIPHGVAVSIEKMRERPTGGIMDIEATIYCEKDTHKGIIIGKKGDMLKKISSRARADMENFFQCKINLQCWVKVKEGWRNREGLIHNFGLD
;
A
#
# COMPACT_ATOMS: atom_id res chain seq x y z
N MET A 1 18.23 25.46 5.53
CA MET A 1 16.98 25.66 4.76
C MET A 1 16.30 24.31 4.59
N THR A 2 15.01 24.25 4.87
CA THR A 2 14.24 23.00 4.73
C THR A 2 14.08 22.63 3.27
N LYS A 3 13.98 21.30 3.03
CA LYS A 3 13.83 20.71 1.69
C LYS A 3 12.71 19.69 1.69
N THR A 4 11.99 19.61 0.59
CA THR A 4 10.88 18.63 0.45
C THR A 4 10.89 18.02 -0.95
N ALA A 5 10.36 16.80 -1.06
CA ALA A 5 9.95 16.20 -2.33
C ALA A 5 8.72 15.33 -2.13
N PHE A 6 7.78 15.38 -3.09
CA PHE A 6 6.68 14.44 -3.25
C PHE A 6 7.14 13.29 -4.14
N VAL A 7 7.04 12.07 -3.61
CA VAL A 7 7.57 10.86 -4.26
C VAL A 7 6.45 9.85 -4.49
N ALA A 8 6.15 9.53 -5.75
CA ALA A 8 5.22 8.45 -6.07
C ALA A 8 5.94 7.08 -6.03
N ILE A 9 5.38 6.12 -5.29
CA ILE A 9 5.87 4.73 -5.31
C ILE A 9 4.98 3.93 -6.27
N VAL A 10 5.57 3.46 -7.37
CA VAL A 10 4.87 2.82 -8.47
C VAL A 10 5.49 1.48 -8.85
N GLY A 11 4.74 0.63 -9.54
CA GLY A 11 5.20 -0.69 -10.00
C GLY A 11 4.07 -1.70 -10.06
N CYS A 12 4.35 -2.89 -10.56
CA CYS A 12 3.38 -3.98 -10.67
C CYS A 12 2.83 -4.44 -9.30
N PRO A 13 1.73 -5.21 -9.26
CA PRO A 13 1.26 -5.80 -8.02
C PRO A 13 2.32 -6.73 -7.39
N ASN A 14 2.37 -6.76 -6.06
CA ASN A 14 3.20 -7.66 -5.25
C ASN A 14 4.73 -7.46 -5.32
N VAL A 15 5.23 -6.43 -6.00
CA VAL A 15 6.67 -6.13 -6.03
C VAL A 15 7.21 -5.58 -4.70
N GLY A 16 6.33 -5.24 -3.74
CA GLY A 16 6.70 -4.82 -2.39
C GLY A 16 6.68 -3.31 -2.15
N LYS A 17 5.90 -2.53 -2.90
CA LYS A 17 5.74 -1.07 -2.73
C LYS A 17 5.40 -0.66 -1.31
N SER A 18 4.28 -1.18 -0.78
CA SER A 18 3.82 -0.90 0.59
C SER A 18 4.80 -1.40 1.66
N SER A 19 5.53 -2.49 1.37
CA SER A 19 6.61 -2.97 2.27
C SER A 19 7.77 -1.98 2.32
N LEU A 20 8.19 -1.45 1.17
CA LEU A 20 9.23 -0.42 1.11
C LEU A 20 8.78 0.85 1.81
N LEU A 21 7.55 1.33 1.56
CA LEU A 21 7.00 2.49 2.28
C LEU A 21 7.10 2.30 3.79
N ASN A 22 6.56 1.19 4.33
CA ASN A 22 6.61 0.92 5.77
C ASN A 22 8.04 0.88 6.33
N ARG A 23 9.01 0.33 5.55
CA ARG A 23 10.42 0.28 5.97
C ARG A 23 11.08 1.65 5.96
N MET A 24 10.86 2.45 4.94
CA MET A 24 11.37 3.83 4.88
C MET A 24 10.82 4.70 6.01
N LEU A 25 9.55 4.50 6.41
CA LEU A 25 8.91 5.23 7.51
C LEU A 25 9.28 4.66 8.90
N GLY A 26 9.83 3.44 8.99
CA GLY A 26 10.07 2.74 10.25
C GLY A 26 8.79 2.29 10.98
N GLN A 27 7.62 2.51 10.38
CA GLN A 27 6.31 2.18 10.94
C GLN A 27 5.35 1.64 9.89
N LYS A 28 4.34 0.87 10.33
CA LYS A 28 3.34 0.27 9.46
C LYS A 28 2.19 1.26 9.18
N VAL A 29 2.22 1.95 8.06
CA VAL A 29 1.12 2.82 7.58
C VAL A 29 0.30 2.17 6.46
N ALA A 30 0.85 1.17 5.78
CA ALA A 30 0.20 0.44 4.70
C ALA A 30 0.11 -1.05 5.04
N ILE A 31 -0.97 -1.70 4.62
CA ILE A 31 -1.11 -3.14 4.77
C ILE A 31 -0.25 -3.89 3.75
N VAL A 32 0.27 -5.04 4.16
CA VAL A 32 1.19 -5.84 3.35
C VAL A 32 0.71 -7.28 3.26
N THR A 33 0.49 -7.77 2.04
CA THR A 33 0.23 -9.20 1.78
C THR A 33 0.85 -9.62 0.45
N GLN A 34 0.97 -10.94 0.24
CA GLN A 34 1.41 -11.50 -1.05
C GLN A 34 0.27 -11.57 -2.08
N LYS A 35 -0.96 -11.18 -1.72
CA LYS A 35 -2.12 -11.24 -2.62
C LYS A 35 -2.21 -9.97 -3.48
N PRO A 36 -2.62 -10.07 -4.76
CA PRO A 36 -2.84 -8.90 -5.60
C PRO A 36 -3.96 -8.01 -5.02
N GLN A 37 -3.98 -6.73 -5.41
CA GLN A 37 -4.95 -5.73 -4.94
C GLN A 37 -4.92 -5.51 -3.40
N THR A 38 -3.73 -5.63 -2.79
CA THR A 38 -3.53 -5.29 -1.38
C THR A 38 -3.76 -3.81 -1.17
N THR A 39 -3.08 -2.93 -1.88
CA THR A 39 -3.35 -1.48 -1.91
C THR A 39 -4.43 -1.18 -2.95
N ARG A 40 -5.50 -0.49 -2.56
CA ARG A 40 -6.64 -0.14 -3.43
C ARG A 40 -6.77 1.36 -3.67
N THR A 41 -6.36 2.15 -2.71
CA THR A 41 -6.35 3.62 -2.75
C THR A 41 -4.92 4.12 -2.57
N LYS A 42 -4.68 5.38 -2.87
CA LYS A 42 -3.40 6.02 -2.56
C LYS A 42 -3.21 6.08 -1.04
N ILE A 43 -2.01 5.75 -0.58
CA ILE A 43 -1.64 5.87 0.84
C ILE A 43 -0.49 6.85 0.92
N MET A 44 -0.66 7.92 1.68
CA MET A 44 0.40 8.88 1.92
C MET A 44 1.20 8.48 3.16
N GLY A 45 2.52 8.61 3.05
CA GLY A 45 3.46 8.44 4.15
C GLY A 45 4.44 9.61 4.18
N VAL A 46 4.73 10.15 5.35
CA VAL A 46 5.61 11.31 5.53
C VAL A 46 6.84 10.86 6.32
N LEU A 47 8.01 11.12 5.78
CA LEU A 47 9.30 10.89 6.42
C LEU A 47 10.02 12.23 6.59
N THR A 48 10.09 12.71 7.82
CA THR A 48 10.84 13.92 8.17
C THR A 48 12.17 13.55 8.82
N MET A 49 13.26 14.04 8.27
CA MET A 49 14.63 13.82 8.72
C MET A 49 15.37 15.15 8.80
N ASN A 50 15.43 15.72 9.98
CA ASN A 50 16.02 17.06 10.20
C ASN A 50 15.38 18.12 9.30
N GLU A 51 16.14 18.65 8.34
CA GLU A 51 15.68 19.68 7.40
C GLU A 51 15.01 19.11 6.13
N THR A 52 14.90 17.79 6.00
CA THR A 52 14.35 17.16 4.77
C THR A 52 13.06 16.42 5.08
N GLN A 53 12.02 16.67 4.27
CA GLN A 53 10.75 15.96 4.33
C GLN A 53 10.48 15.27 2.99
N LEU A 54 10.35 13.94 2.99
CA LEU A 54 9.90 13.14 1.85
C LEU A 54 8.44 12.75 2.05
N VAL A 55 7.59 13.14 1.12
CA VAL A 55 6.15 12.81 1.14
C VAL A 55 5.90 11.72 0.10
N PHE A 56 5.72 10.50 0.57
CA PHE A 56 5.49 9.33 -0.28
C PHE A 56 4.01 9.14 -0.60
N THR A 57 3.70 8.75 -1.82
CA THR A 57 2.39 8.25 -2.21
C THR A 57 2.53 6.80 -2.70
N ASP A 58 2.15 5.82 -1.85
CA ASP A 58 2.03 4.41 -2.29
C ASP A 58 0.79 4.26 -3.15
N THR A 59 0.97 3.70 -4.34
CA THR A 59 -0.11 3.54 -5.32
C THR A 59 -0.54 2.07 -5.44
N PRO A 60 -1.79 1.79 -5.86
CA PRO A 60 -2.18 0.45 -6.26
C PRO A 60 -1.21 -0.14 -7.29
N GLY A 61 -1.08 -1.46 -7.32
CA GLY A 61 -0.25 -2.13 -8.32
C GLY A 61 -0.80 -1.92 -9.73
N TYR A 62 0.06 -1.49 -10.67
CA TYR A 62 -0.34 -1.28 -12.06
C TYR A 62 -0.64 -2.61 -12.77
N HIS A 63 -1.87 -2.79 -13.23
CA HIS A 63 -2.35 -4.00 -13.89
C HIS A 63 -3.51 -3.69 -14.86
N ARG A 64 -3.84 -4.60 -15.77
CA ARG A 64 -5.03 -4.45 -16.62
C ARG A 64 -6.32 -4.62 -15.79
N PRO A 65 -7.23 -3.62 -15.77
CA PRO A 65 -8.43 -3.67 -14.94
C PRO A 65 -9.46 -4.67 -15.50
N LYS A 66 -10.20 -5.34 -14.60
CA LYS A 66 -11.30 -6.26 -14.95
C LYS A 66 -12.63 -5.84 -14.34
N THR A 67 -12.65 -4.83 -13.50
CA THR A 67 -13.83 -4.32 -12.78
C THR A 67 -13.74 -2.80 -12.69
N LYS A 68 -14.86 -2.12 -12.42
CA LYS A 68 -14.85 -0.67 -12.16
C LYS A 68 -13.92 -0.28 -11.00
N LEU A 69 -13.86 -1.09 -9.95
CA LEU A 69 -12.86 -0.89 -8.90
C LEU A 69 -11.43 -0.95 -9.45
N GLY A 70 -11.13 -1.91 -10.34
CA GLY A 70 -9.83 -2.00 -11.00
C GLY A 70 -9.52 -0.76 -11.86
N GLU A 71 -10.50 -0.21 -12.56
CA GLU A 71 -10.35 1.04 -13.35
C GLU A 71 -10.01 2.22 -12.43
N LYS A 72 -10.69 2.36 -11.27
CA LYS A 72 -10.36 3.38 -10.27
C LYS A 72 -8.95 3.20 -9.70
N MET A 73 -8.52 1.97 -9.43
CA MET A 73 -7.15 1.69 -9.00
C MET A 73 -6.11 2.15 -10.03
N ILE A 74 -6.34 1.92 -11.33
CA ILE A 74 -5.43 2.38 -12.39
C ILE A 74 -5.45 3.91 -12.52
N LYS A 75 -6.62 4.53 -12.38
CA LYS A 75 -6.72 5.99 -12.33
C LYS A 75 -5.93 6.55 -11.13
N ALA A 76 -6.05 5.94 -9.95
CA ALA A 76 -5.29 6.34 -8.76
C ALA A 76 -3.76 6.26 -8.96
N VAL A 77 -3.25 5.30 -9.79
CA VAL A 77 -1.84 5.29 -10.19
C VAL A 77 -1.51 6.51 -11.04
N GLY A 78 -2.33 6.83 -12.06
CA GLY A 78 -2.14 8.00 -12.92
C GLY A 78 -2.13 9.31 -12.12
N ASP A 79 -3.14 9.49 -11.26
CA ASP A 79 -3.25 10.66 -10.37
C ASP A 79 -2.11 10.72 -9.33
N GLY A 80 -1.51 9.58 -9.00
CA GLY A 80 -0.40 9.49 -8.05
C GLY A 80 0.96 9.87 -8.65
N ILE A 81 1.15 9.75 -9.97
CA ILE A 81 2.38 10.11 -10.65
C ILE A 81 2.36 11.52 -11.26
N SER A 82 1.19 12.13 -11.34
CA SER A 82 1.06 13.47 -11.93
C SER A 82 1.51 14.55 -10.96
N GLY A 83 2.42 15.41 -11.40
CA GLY A 83 2.89 16.57 -10.64
C GLY A 83 3.74 16.23 -9.41
N VAL A 84 4.31 15.04 -9.30
CA VAL A 84 5.27 14.70 -8.24
C VAL A 84 6.70 15.12 -8.63
N ASP A 85 7.55 15.31 -7.62
CA ASP A 85 8.93 15.74 -7.80
C ASP A 85 9.85 14.57 -8.19
N ALA A 86 9.50 13.34 -7.78
CA ALA A 86 10.23 12.12 -8.11
C ALA A 86 9.32 10.89 -8.10
N CYS A 87 9.78 9.82 -8.76
CA CYS A 87 9.12 8.53 -8.72
C CYS A 87 10.08 7.43 -8.24
N LEU A 88 9.61 6.57 -7.34
CA LEU A 88 10.28 5.32 -6.97
C LEU A 88 9.59 4.18 -7.72
N PHE A 89 10.23 3.70 -8.79
CA PHE A 89 9.74 2.55 -9.56
C PHE A 89 10.23 1.25 -8.92
N VAL A 90 9.30 0.40 -8.51
CA VAL A 90 9.64 -0.85 -7.80
C VAL A 90 9.38 -2.05 -8.69
N THR A 91 10.38 -2.92 -8.83
CA THR A 91 10.30 -4.19 -9.57
C THR A 91 10.92 -5.34 -8.78
N GLU A 92 10.81 -6.56 -9.29
CA GLU A 92 11.42 -7.77 -8.73
C GLU A 92 12.69 -8.15 -9.51
N PRO A 93 13.68 -8.84 -8.89
CA PRO A 93 14.97 -9.13 -9.51
C PRO A 93 14.88 -10.22 -10.59
N GLU A 94 13.87 -11.08 -10.56
CA GLU A 94 13.74 -12.21 -11.48
C GLU A 94 12.73 -11.96 -12.60
N GLY A 95 12.91 -12.66 -13.72
CA GLY A 95 12.04 -12.60 -14.90
C GLY A 95 12.34 -11.45 -15.84
N GLU A 96 11.70 -11.47 -17.00
CA GLU A 96 11.79 -10.42 -18.01
C GLU A 96 11.02 -9.16 -17.57
N ILE A 97 11.27 -8.03 -18.25
CA ILE A 97 10.51 -6.80 -18.07
C ILE A 97 9.08 -7.05 -18.60
N ARG A 98 8.10 -6.89 -17.75
CA ARG A 98 6.68 -7.14 -18.08
C ARG A 98 6.13 -6.02 -18.97
N GLU A 99 5.20 -6.35 -19.85
CA GLU A 99 4.50 -5.34 -20.68
C GLU A 99 3.91 -4.19 -19.84
N ALA A 100 3.32 -4.52 -18.67
CA ALA A 100 2.77 -3.53 -17.75
C ALA A 100 3.84 -2.60 -17.15
N GLU A 101 5.08 -3.08 -16.96
CA GLU A 101 6.22 -2.26 -16.51
C GLU A 101 6.66 -1.30 -17.64
N LEU A 102 6.70 -1.76 -18.88
CA LEU A 102 7.00 -0.91 -20.03
C LEU A 102 5.93 0.17 -20.26
N GLU A 103 4.65 -0.19 -20.11
CA GLU A 103 3.55 0.78 -20.18
C GLU A 103 3.65 1.84 -19.09
N LEU A 104 4.01 1.44 -17.87
CA LEU A 104 4.18 2.36 -16.74
C LEU A 104 5.40 3.28 -16.97
N LEU A 105 6.54 2.76 -17.44
CA LEU A 105 7.71 3.57 -17.79
C LEU A 105 7.40 4.61 -18.88
N LYS A 106 6.58 4.27 -19.89
CA LYS A 106 6.12 5.24 -20.90
C LYS A 106 5.33 6.38 -20.27
N LYS A 107 4.48 6.11 -19.29
CA LYS A 107 3.73 7.14 -18.56
C LYS A 107 4.66 8.03 -17.75
N LEU A 108 5.62 7.44 -17.00
CA LEU A 108 6.60 8.20 -16.23
C LEU A 108 7.45 9.11 -17.12
N LYS A 109 7.83 8.64 -18.30
CA LYS A 109 8.56 9.46 -19.29
C LYS A 109 7.76 10.69 -19.77
N ALA A 110 6.44 10.55 -19.87
CA ALA A 110 5.56 11.66 -20.25
C ALA A 110 5.45 12.72 -19.14
N GLU A 111 5.46 12.32 -17.86
CA GLU A 111 5.43 13.22 -16.70
C GLU A 111 6.77 13.95 -16.47
N LYS A 112 7.88 13.47 -17.06
CA LYS A 112 9.24 14.07 -16.96
C LYS A 112 9.80 14.14 -15.51
N ALA A 113 9.18 13.46 -14.56
CA ALA A 113 9.71 13.37 -13.20
C ALA A 113 10.92 12.42 -13.16
N PRO A 114 11.98 12.73 -12.39
CA PRO A 114 13.11 11.83 -12.20
C PRO A 114 12.66 10.52 -11.56
N VAL A 115 13.24 9.40 -11.98
CA VAL A 115 12.85 8.06 -11.54
C VAL A 115 14.02 7.33 -10.91
N VAL A 116 13.87 6.90 -9.67
CA VAL A 116 14.76 5.94 -9.00
C VAL A 116 14.17 4.53 -9.17
N LEU A 117 14.98 3.58 -9.65
CA LEU A 117 14.59 2.18 -9.78
C LEU A 117 15.00 1.40 -8.52
N ALA A 118 14.01 0.82 -7.82
CA ALA A 118 14.24 -0.13 -6.74
C ALA A 118 14.00 -1.57 -7.23
N ILE A 119 15.04 -2.38 -7.29
CA ILE A 119 14.94 -3.82 -7.57
C ILE A 119 14.79 -4.51 -6.21
N ASN A 120 13.54 -4.75 -5.80
CA ASN A 120 13.21 -5.27 -4.47
C ASN A 120 13.22 -6.79 -4.45
N LYS A 121 13.30 -7.37 -3.24
CA LYS A 121 13.32 -8.82 -2.96
C LYS A 121 14.63 -9.50 -3.40
N ILE A 122 15.76 -8.82 -3.34
CA ILE A 122 17.06 -9.42 -3.67
C ILE A 122 17.41 -10.62 -2.75
N ASP A 123 16.78 -10.70 -1.58
CA ASP A 123 16.87 -11.82 -0.64
C ASP A 123 16.32 -13.14 -1.19
N THR A 124 15.51 -13.10 -2.25
CA THR A 124 14.96 -14.29 -2.90
C THR A 124 15.91 -14.89 -3.94
N VAL A 125 16.90 -14.12 -4.40
CA VAL A 125 17.81 -14.51 -5.48
C VAL A 125 19.11 -15.07 -4.94
N LYS A 126 19.45 -16.30 -5.32
CA LYS A 126 20.70 -16.97 -4.92
C LYS A 126 21.90 -16.50 -5.74
N GLN A 127 21.69 -16.16 -7.02
CA GLN A 127 22.73 -15.77 -7.97
C GLN A 127 22.69 -14.26 -8.19
N LYS A 128 23.72 -13.55 -7.74
CA LYS A 128 23.81 -12.08 -7.86
C LYS A 128 23.85 -11.60 -9.32
N GLU A 129 24.30 -12.46 -10.24
CA GLU A 129 24.35 -12.20 -11.68
C GLU A 129 22.96 -11.83 -12.23
N LYS A 130 21.89 -12.47 -11.75
CA LYS A 130 20.50 -12.16 -12.15
C LYS A 130 20.09 -10.73 -11.81
N ILE A 131 20.58 -10.20 -10.68
CA ILE A 131 20.33 -8.80 -10.29
C ILE A 131 21.02 -7.88 -11.31
N MET A 132 22.27 -8.20 -11.70
CA MET A 132 23.00 -7.42 -12.71
C MET A 132 22.32 -7.47 -14.08
N GLU A 133 21.85 -8.64 -14.51
CA GLU A 133 21.07 -8.79 -15.76
C GLU A 133 19.81 -7.90 -15.72
N LYS A 134 19.11 -7.87 -14.58
CA LYS A 134 17.92 -7.03 -14.41
C LYS A 134 18.25 -5.54 -14.47
N ILE A 135 19.34 -5.11 -13.83
CA ILE A 135 19.85 -3.73 -13.90
C ILE A 135 20.10 -3.35 -15.36
N VAL A 136 20.88 -4.16 -16.10
CA VAL A 136 21.21 -3.90 -17.51
C VAL A 136 19.93 -3.82 -18.36
N ALA A 137 18.99 -4.77 -18.17
CA ALA A 137 17.75 -4.79 -18.93
C ALA A 137 16.92 -3.51 -18.71
N PHE A 138 16.75 -3.06 -17.47
CA PHE A 138 16.02 -1.82 -17.21
C PHE A 138 16.75 -0.58 -17.69
N SER A 139 18.06 -0.49 -17.49
CA SER A 139 18.88 0.65 -17.95
C SER A 139 18.93 0.77 -19.48
N SER A 140 18.66 -0.31 -20.23
CA SER A 140 18.56 -0.27 -21.70
C SER A 140 17.24 0.34 -22.20
N VAL A 141 16.19 0.38 -21.39
CA VAL A 141 14.85 0.85 -21.79
C VAL A 141 14.44 2.19 -21.17
N TYR A 142 15.12 2.60 -20.09
CA TYR A 142 14.82 3.85 -19.39
C TYR A 142 16.07 4.42 -18.73
N ASP A 143 16.21 5.76 -18.73
CA ASP A 143 17.27 6.49 -18.06
C ASP A 143 16.84 6.81 -16.62
N PHE A 144 17.35 6.06 -15.65
CA PHE A 144 17.03 6.21 -14.23
C PHE A 144 18.06 7.09 -13.54
N GLU A 145 17.65 7.94 -12.59
CA GLU A 145 18.55 8.71 -11.75
C GLU A 145 19.46 7.83 -10.90
N ALA A 146 18.91 6.72 -10.42
CA ALA A 146 19.65 5.69 -9.69
C ALA A 146 18.96 4.32 -9.83
N VAL A 147 19.74 3.25 -9.71
CA VAL A 147 19.24 1.86 -9.66
C VAL A 147 19.74 1.22 -8.37
N VAL A 148 18.81 0.87 -7.48
CA VAL A 148 19.12 0.36 -6.14
C VAL A 148 18.53 -1.04 -5.94
N PRO A 149 19.36 -2.10 -5.90
CA PRO A 149 18.93 -3.41 -5.44
C PRO A 149 18.66 -3.39 -3.93
N VAL A 150 17.47 -3.85 -3.51
CA VAL A 150 17.04 -3.75 -2.10
C VAL A 150 16.28 -4.98 -1.62
N SER A 151 16.24 -5.19 -0.31
CA SER A 151 15.30 -6.11 0.33
C SER A 151 14.50 -5.39 1.41
N ALA A 152 13.24 -5.12 1.15
CA ALA A 152 12.34 -4.59 2.16
C ALA A 152 12.13 -5.58 3.32
N LEU A 153 12.23 -6.88 3.06
CA LEU A 153 12.08 -7.93 4.08
C LEU A 153 13.28 -7.96 5.04
N LYS A 154 14.49 -7.80 4.52
CA LYS A 154 15.76 -7.87 5.26
C LYS A 154 16.29 -6.48 5.67
N GLU A 155 15.58 -5.42 5.32
CA GLU A 155 15.99 -4.03 5.55
C GLU A 155 17.33 -3.66 4.88
N GLU A 156 17.66 -4.35 3.78
CA GLU A 156 18.91 -4.15 3.05
C GLU A 156 18.78 -3.00 2.04
N ASN A 157 19.70 -2.02 2.10
CA ASN A 157 19.83 -0.87 1.18
C ASN A 157 18.62 0.10 1.19
N ILE A 158 17.80 0.11 2.26
CA ILE A 158 16.67 1.06 2.39
C ILE A 158 17.17 2.51 2.52
N ASP A 159 18.24 2.69 3.28
CA ASP A 159 18.95 3.96 3.46
C ASP A 159 19.46 4.53 2.14
N ILE A 160 19.98 3.69 1.24
CA ILE A 160 20.44 4.10 -0.09
C ILE A 160 19.30 4.69 -0.92
N ILE A 161 18.09 4.07 -0.89
CA ILE A 161 16.91 4.64 -1.57
C ILE A 161 16.60 6.03 -1.02
N ILE A 162 16.58 6.17 0.32
CA ILE A 162 16.28 7.44 0.97
C ILE A 162 17.32 8.49 0.56
N ASP A 163 18.60 8.14 0.53
CA ASP A 163 19.66 9.07 0.17
C ASP A 163 19.62 9.48 -1.31
N GLU A 164 19.26 8.57 -2.23
CA GLU A 164 19.04 8.93 -3.64
C GLU A 164 17.83 9.87 -3.79
N LEU A 165 16.74 9.61 -3.09
CA LEU A 165 15.55 10.48 -3.12
C LEU A 165 15.81 11.87 -2.50
N LYS A 166 16.65 11.97 -1.46
CA LYS A 166 17.10 13.26 -0.89
C LYS A 166 17.78 14.15 -1.90
N LYS A 167 18.52 13.61 -2.84
CA LYS A 167 19.20 14.39 -3.90
C LYS A 167 18.20 15.08 -4.82
N LEU A 168 16.97 14.56 -4.89
CA LEU A 168 15.87 15.07 -5.74
C LEU A 168 14.96 16.06 -5.02
N THR A 169 15.29 16.44 -3.78
CA THR A 169 14.53 17.44 -3.01
C THR A 169 14.90 18.86 -3.44
N TYR A 170 13.96 19.78 -3.28
CA TYR A 170 14.16 21.22 -3.52
C TYR A 170 13.91 22.04 -2.25
N GLU A 171 14.40 23.26 -2.23
CA GLU A 171 14.18 24.19 -1.11
C GLU A 171 12.69 24.54 -0.99
N SER A 172 12.09 24.15 0.12
CA SER A 172 10.68 24.38 0.42
C SER A 172 10.45 24.27 1.93
N VAL A 173 9.30 24.74 2.40
CA VAL A 173 8.82 24.46 3.75
C VAL A 173 8.41 23.00 3.88
N HIS A 174 8.41 22.45 5.09
CA HIS A 174 7.74 21.18 5.36
C HIS A 174 6.23 21.34 5.18
N PHE A 175 5.60 20.45 4.40
CA PHE A 175 4.16 20.51 4.14
C PHE A 175 3.32 19.89 5.26
N PHE A 176 3.95 19.03 6.05
CA PHE A 176 3.34 18.35 7.20
C PHE A 176 4.12 18.65 8.48
N PRO A 177 3.47 18.63 9.66
CA PRO A 177 4.17 18.60 10.94
C PRO A 177 5.23 17.50 10.98
N ASP A 178 6.33 17.75 11.66
CA ASP A 178 7.50 16.86 11.63
C ASP A 178 7.25 15.47 12.23
N ASP A 179 6.25 15.34 13.09
CA ASP A 179 5.79 14.10 13.72
C ASP A 179 4.70 13.36 12.91
N THR A 180 4.26 13.92 11.79
CA THR A 180 3.26 13.30 10.92
C THR A 180 3.86 12.08 10.21
N LEU A 181 3.19 10.94 10.31
CA LEU A 181 3.57 9.71 9.59
C LEU A 181 2.70 9.45 8.36
N THR A 182 1.44 9.84 8.41
CA THR A 182 0.45 9.62 7.35
C THR A 182 -0.70 10.62 7.51
N ASP A 183 -1.35 10.95 6.40
CA ASP A 183 -2.60 11.73 6.39
C ASP A 183 -3.85 10.83 6.49
N GLN A 184 -3.66 9.49 6.52
CA GLN A 184 -4.77 8.56 6.54
C GLN A 184 -5.55 8.68 7.85
N PRO A 185 -6.89 8.89 7.80
CA PRO A 185 -7.70 8.85 9.02
C PRO A 185 -7.57 7.48 9.72
N GLU A 186 -7.48 7.48 11.04
CA GLU A 186 -7.39 6.25 11.86
C GLU A 186 -8.47 5.22 11.52
N ARG A 187 -9.65 5.70 11.17
CA ARG A 187 -10.79 4.87 10.73
C ARG A 187 -10.47 4.09 9.45
N VAL A 188 -9.76 4.69 8.50
CA VAL A 188 -9.33 4.02 7.26
C VAL A 188 -8.30 2.96 7.59
N LEU A 189 -7.31 3.30 8.41
CA LEU A 189 -6.27 2.35 8.85
C LEU A 189 -6.87 1.16 9.61
N ALA A 190 -7.84 1.37 10.49
CA ALA A 190 -8.55 0.30 11.19
C ALA A 190 -9.27 -0.65 10.20
N GLY A 191 -9.94 -0.11 9.19
CA GLY A 191 -10.58 -0.88 8.12
C GLY A 191 -9.57 -1.70 7.31
N GLU A 192 -8.46 -1.10 6.95
CA GLU A 192 -7.38 -1.76 6.20
C GLU A 192 -6.71 -2.88 7.03
N ILE A 193 -6.50 -2.69 8.33
CA ILE A 193 -5.97 -3.75 9.22
C ILE A 193 -6.90 -4.98 9.23
N ILE A 194 -8.23 -4.78 9.30
CA ILE A 194 -9.18 -5.89 9.19
C ILE A 194 -9.06 -6.56 7.82
N ARG A 195 -9.00 -5.77 6.74
CA ARG A 195 -8.90 -6.28 5.38
C ARG A 195 -7.60 -7.07 5.15
N GLU A 196 -6.49 -6.65 5.73
CA GLU A 196 -5.23 -7.41 5.72
C GLU A 196 -5.41 -8.81 6.30
N LYS A 197 -6.07 -8.94 7.47
CA LYS A 197 -6.29 -10.26 8.07
C LYS A 197 -7.20 -11.14 7.23
N MET A 198 -8.15 -10.55 6.52
CA MET A 198 -8.96 -11.30 5.55
C MET A 198 -8.12 -11.76 4.35
N LEU A 199 -7.24 -10.90 3.81
CA LEU A 199 -6.31 -11.27 2.75
C LEU A 199 -5.37 -12.41 3.18
N LEU A 200 -4.92 -12.42 4.42
CA LEU A 200 -4.01 -13.43 4.96
C LEU A 200 -4.68 -14.77 5.29
N LEU A 201 -5.95 -14.76 5.71
CA LEU A 201 -6.64 -15.92 6.25
C LEU A 201 -7.64 -16.57 5.30
N LEU A 202 -8.07 -15.86 4.26
CA LEU A 202 -9.04 -16.35 3.27
C LEU A 202 -8.33 -16.59 1.94
N ASP A 203 -8.82 -17.57 1.17
CA ASP A 203 -8.19 -17.97 -0.09
C ASP A 203 -9.06 -17.68 -1.31
N LYS A 204 -8.50 -17.94 -2.49
CA LYS A 204 -9.12 -17.75 -3.82
C LYS A 204 -9.61 -16.30 -4.02
N GLU A 205 -10.79 -16.14 -4.60
CA GLU A 205 -11.39 -14.84 -4.94
C GLU A 205 -12.08 -14.12 -3.77
N ILE A 206 -12.30 -14.81 -2.63
CA ILE A 206 -13.08 -14.26 -1.51
C ILE A 206 -12.48 -12.96 -0.98
N PRO A 207 -11.17 -12.90 -0.65
CA PRO A 207 -10.59 -11.68 -0.08
C PRO A 207 -10.53 -10.51 -1.08
N HIS A 208 -10.58 -10.79 -2.37
CA HIS A 208 -10.61 -9.73 -3.40
C HIS A 208 -12.00 -9.09 -3.54
N GLY A 209 -13.06 -9.83 -3.17
CA GLY A 209 -14.45 -9.37 -3.20
C GLY A 209 -14.96 -8.78 -1.89
N VAL A 210 -14.08 -8.39 -0.96
CA VAL A 210 -14.48 -7.80 0.32
C VAL A 210 -14.19 -6.30 0.39
N ALA A 211 -15.05 -5.56 1.10
CA ALA A 211 -14.81 -4.20 1.57
C ALA A 211 -15.07 -4.15 3.08
N VAL A 212 -14.43 -3.23 3.78
CA VAL A 212 -14.61 -3.02 5.21
C VAL A 212 -15.02 -1.57 5.44
N SER A 213 -16.10 -1.37 6.18
CA SER A 213 -16.54 -0.05 6.63
C SER A 213 -16.46 -0.01 8.16
N ILE A 214 -15.86 1.04 8.70
CA ILE A 214 -15.87 1.30 10.13
C ILE A 214 -17.09 2.18 10.43
N GLU A 215 -18.08 1.62 11.08
CA GLU A 215 -19.34 2.32 11.39
C GLU A 215 -19.17 3.23 12.61
N LYS A 216 -18.40 2.76 13.62
CA LYS A 216 -18.11 3.51 14.83
C LYS A 216 -16.66 3.32 15.25
N MET A 217 -16.04 4.40 15.68
CA MET A 217 -14.72 4.41 16.30
C MET A 217 -14.73 5.51 17.36
N ARG A 218 -14.70 5.13 18.64
CA ARG A 218 -14.82 6.06 19.75
C ARG A 218 -14.10 5.56 20.99
N GLU A 219 -13.29 6.41 21.58
CA GLU A 219 -12.73 6.15 22.90
C GLU A 219 -13.82 6.20 23.99
N ARG A 220 -13.74 5.30 24.96
CA ARG A 220 -14.67 5.29 26.11
C ARG A 220 -14.38 6.45 27.05
N PRO A 221 -15.41 7.02 27.69
CA PRO A 221 -15.24 8.11 28.66
C PRO A 221 -14.31 7.76 29.83
N THR A 222 -14.16 6.46 30.14
CA THR A 222 -13.24 5.96 31.17
C THR A 222 -11.76 5.98 30.72
N GLY A 223 -11.48 6.29 29.44
CA GLY A 223 -10.16 6.28 28.83
C GLY A 223 -9.59 4.88 28.57
N GLY A 224 -8.54 4.81 27.73
CA GLY A 224 -7.72 3.63 27.52
C GLY A 224 -8.36 2.47 26.74
N ILE A 225 -9.66 2.56 26.37
CA ILE A 225 -10.34 1.56 25.54
C ILE A 225 -11.05 2.26 24.38
N MET A 226 -10.77 1.82 23.16
CA MET A 226 -11.44 2.29 21.95
C MET A 226 -12.44 1.23 21.46
N ASP A 227 -13.72 1.62 21.34
CA ASP A 227 -14.76 0.79 20.75
C ASP A 227 -14.76 0.99 19.23
N ILE A 228 -14.59 -0.11 18.49
CA ILE A 228 -14.61 -0.14 17.03
C ILE A 228 -15.68 -1.11 16.55
N GLU A 229 -16.62 -0.60 15.75
CA GLU A 229 -17.65 -1.37 15.08
C GLU A 229 -17.39 -1.37 13.57
N ALA A 230 -17.23 -2.56 12.97
CA ALA A 230 -16.90 -2.74 11.57
C ALA A 230 -17.91 -3.63 10.86
N THR A 231 -18.28 -3.25 9.64
CA THR A 231 -19.05 -4.09 8.72
C THR A 231 -18.17 -4.58 7.58
N ILE A 232 -18.07 -5.88 7.45
CA ILE A 232 -17.36 -6.55 6.34
C ILE A 232 -18.41 -6.86 5.27
N TYR A 233 -18.24 -6.30 4.07
CA TYR A 233 -19.09 -6.55 2.93
C TYR A 233 -18.45 -7.58 2.01
N CYS A 234 -19.24 -8.54 1.51
CA CYS A 234 -18.84 -9.54 0.53
C CYS A 234 -19.87 -9.62 -0.59
N GLU A 235 -19.52 -10.28 -1.71
CA GLU A 235 -20.39 -10.27 -2.91
C GLU A 235 -21.45 -11.36 -2.92
N LYS A 236 -21.29 -12.47 -2.15
CA LYS A 236 -22.19 -13.64 -2.19
C LYS A 236 -22.43 -14.22 -0.80
N ASP A 237 -23.59 -14.87 -0.59
CA ASP A 237 -23.88 -15.56 0.67
C ASP A 237 -22.91 -16.71 0.96
N THR A 238 -22.44 -17.40 -0.08
CA THR A 238 -21.38 -18.43 0.07
C THR A 238 -20.10 -17.83 0.63
N HIS A 239 -19.72 -16.61 0.20
CA HIS A 239 -18.56 -15.89 0.74
C HIS A 239 -18.79 -15.49 2.20
N LYS A 240 -20.01 -15.02 2.55
CA LYS A 240 -20.39 -14.69 3.93
C LYS A 240 -20.23 -15.91 4.84
N GLY A 241 -20.71 -17.09 4.41
CA GLY A 241 -20.56 -18.32 5.16
C GLY A 241 -19.09 -18.68 5.45
N ILE A 242 -18.20 -18.50 4.46
CA ILE A 242 -16.75 -18.78 4.60
C ILE A 242 -16.08 -17.76 5.52
N ILE A 243 -16.43 -16.47 5.40
CA ILE A 243 -15.87 -15.39 6.24
C ILE A 243 -16.30 -15.59 7.72
N ILE A 244 -17.52 -16.01 7.97
CA ILE A 244 -17.99 -16.32 9.33
C ILE A 244 -17.33 -17.60 9.83
N GLY A 245 -17.27 -18.63 9.00
CA GLY A 245 -16.73 -19.94 9.33
C GLY A 245 -17.66 -20.77 10.24
N LYS A 246 -17.26 -22.02 10.52
CA LYS A 246 -18.02 -22.93 11.38
C LYS A 246 -18.15 -22.34 12.78
N LYS A 247 -19.38 -22.12 13.23
CA LYS A 247 -19.70 -21.49 14.55
C LYS A 247 -19.05 -20.13 14.79
N GLY A 248 -18.72 -19.37 13.71
CA GLY A 248 -18.11 -18.05 13.83
C GLY A 248 -16.57 -18.06 14.00
N ASP A 249 -15.91 -19.21 13.87
CA ASP A 249 -14.49 -19.38 14.19
C ASP A 249 -13.56 -18.55 13.29
N MET A 250 -13.84 -18.47 11.98
CA MET A 250 -13.00 -17.70 11.05
C MET A 250 -13.13 -16.19 11.33
N LEU A 251 -14.34 -15.67 11.53
CA LEU A 251 -14.56 -14.26 11.87
C LEU A 251 -13.89 -13.89 13.21
N LYS A 252 -13.98 -14.78 14.22
CA LYS A 252 -13.28 -14.60 15.49
C LYS A 252 -11.77 -14.53 15.30
N LYS A 253 -11.19 -15.40 14.45
CA LYS A 253 -9.76 -15.42 14.14
C LYS A 253 -9.32 -14.13 13.43
N ILE A 254 -10.10 -13.67 12.45
CA ILE A 254 -9.86 -12.39 11.75
C ILE A 254 -9.87 -11.24 12.74
N SER A 255 -10.95 -11.11 13.53
CA SER A 255 -11.13 -10.01 14.48
C SER A 255 -10.08 -10.00 15.59
N SER A 256 -9.70 -11.17 16.13
CA SER A 256 -8.67 -11.26 17.17
C SER A 256 -7.30 -10.83 16.68
N ARG A 257 -6.90 -11.21 15.44
CA ARG A 257 -5.63 -10.78 14.85
C ARG A 257 -5.66 -9.30 14.48
N ALA A 258 -6.79 -8.82 13.94
CA ALA A 258 -6.95 -7.40 13.63
C ALA A 258 -6.86 -6.54 14.89
N ARG A 259 -7.53 -6.96 15.97
CA ARG A 259 -7.48 -6.27 17.27
C ARG A 259 -6.06 -6.16 17.80
N ALA A 260 -5.29 -7.25 17.79
CA ALA A 260 -3.90 -7.23 18.27
C ALA A 260 -3.03 -6.23 17.48
N ASP A 261 -3.15 -6.19 16.15
CA ASP A 261 -2.42 -5.21 15.34
C ASP A 261 -2.89 -3.77 15.60
N MET A 262 -4.20 -3.55 15.80
CA MET A 262 -4.75 -2.23 16.14
C MET A 262 -4.27 -1.77 17.52
N GLU A 263 -4.25 -2.66 18.52
CA GLU A 263 -3.73 -2.34 19.86
C GLU A 263 -2.26 -1.91 19.80
N ASN A 264 -1.47 -2.58 18.96
CA ASN A 264 -0.07 -2.20 18.73
C ASN A 264 0.05 -0.86 17.97
N PHE A 265 -0.83 -0.59 17.02
CA PHE A 265 -0.78 0.63 16.22
C PHE A 265 -1.27 1.85 17.00
N PHE A 266 -2.46 1.76 17.61
CA PHE A 266 -3.11 2.87 18.32
C PHE A 266 -2.62 3.04 19.78
N GLN A 267 -1.78 2.12 20.27
CA GLN A 267 -1.23 2.13 21.64
C GLN A 267 -2.32 2.22 22.73
N CYS A 268 -3.50 1.64 22.47
CA CYS A 268 -4.63 1.58 23.40
C CYS A 268 -5.34 0.22 23.32
N LYS A 269 -6.16 -0.11 24.31
CA LYS A 269 -6.98 -1.32 24.26
C LYS A 269 -8.11 -1.17 23.24
N ILE A 270 -8.39 -2.23 22.47
CA ILE A 270 -9.42 -2.24 21.43
C ILE A 270 -10.52 -3.25 21.75
N ASN A 271 -11.76 -2.76 21.75
CA ASN A 271 -12.96 -3.60 21.71
C ASN A 271 -13.50 -3.61 20.27
N LEU A 272 -13.14 -4.64 19.51
CA LEU A 272 -13.50 -4.77 18.10
C LEU A 272 -14.72 -5.68 17.93
N GLN A 273 -15.76 -5.16 17.26
CA GLN A 273 -16.94 -5.91 16.84
C GLN A 273 -17.05 -5.89 15.31
N CYS A 274 -17.24 -7.07 14.70
CA CYS A 274 -17.33 -7.22 13.26
C CYS A 274 -18.62 -7.93 12.84
N TRP A 275 -19.30 -7.38 11.83
CA TRP A 275 -20.45 -7.99 11.17
C TRP A 275 -20.15 -8.28 9.71
N VAL A 276 -20.83 -9.28 9.13
CA VAL A 276 -20.66 -9.63 7.72
C VAL A 276 -21.99 -9.44 6.99
N LYS A 277 -21.99 -8.63 5.94
CA LYS A 277 -23.17 -8.34 5.10
C LYS A 277 -22.85 -8.65 3.62
N VAL A 278 -23.87 -9.06 2.87
CA VAL A 278 -23.76 -9.28 1.43
C VAL A 278 -24.15 -8.00 0.69
N LYS A 279 -23.33 -7.62 -0.31
CA LYS A 279 -23.58 -6.56 -1.30
C LYS A 279 -23.15 -7.06 -2.66
N GLU A 280 -24.09 -7.64 -3.40
CA GLU A 280 -23.84 -8.26 -4.70
C GLU A 280 -23.26 -7.27 -5.71
N GLY A 281 -22.17 -7.70 -6.38
CA GLY A 281 -21.54 -6.97 -7.48
C GLY A 281 -21.03 -5.58 -7.10
N TRP A 282 -20.73 -5.30 -5.84
CA TRP A 282 -20.34 -3.98 -5.35
C TRP A 282 -19.11 -3.41 -6.08
N ARG A 283 -18.18 -4.25 -6.53
CA ARG A 283 -16.98 -3.83 -7.30
C ARG A 283 -17.28 -3.18 -8.65
N ASN A 284 -18.52 -3.31 -9.15
CA ASN A 284 -18.98 -2.74 -10.42
C ASN A 284 -20.03 -1.64 -10.23
N ARG A 285 -20.30 -1.23 -8.97
CA ARG A 285 -21.27 -0.17 -8.62
C ARG A 285 -20.55 1.04 -8.06
N GLU A 286 -20.44 2.11 -8.84
CA GLU A 286 -19.69 3.33 -8.47
C GLU A 286 -20.11 3.90 -7.13
N GLY A 287 -21.41 4.03 -6.87
CA GLY A 287 -21.92 4.54 -5.59
C GLY A 287 -21.51 3.68 -4.37
N LEU A 288 -21.39 2.35 -4.53
CA LEU A 288 -20.90 1.50 -3.43
C LEU A 288 -19.38 1.61 -3.27
N ILE A 289 -18.64 1.75 -4.37
CA ILE A 289 -17.18 1.97 -4.33
C ILE A 289 -16.90 3.29 -3.58
N HIS A 290 -17.62 4.35 -3.94
CA HIS A 290 -17.53 5.65 -3.25
C HIS A 290 -17.88 5.55 -1.76
N ASN A 291 -18.99 4.89 -1.42
CA ASN A 291 -19.43 4.72 -0.02
C ASN A 291 -18.41 3.92 0.83
N PHE A 292 -17.58 3.10 0.21
CA PHE A 292 -16.50 2.37 0.89
C PHE A 292 -15.17 3.15 0.93
N GLY A 293 -15.14 4.40 0.43
CA GLY A 293 -13.93 5.24 0.39
C GLY A 293 -12.86 4.69 -0.56
N LEU A 294 -13.27 4.06 -1.66
CA LEU A 294 -12.37 3.42 -2.64
C LEU A 294 -12.35 4.18 -3.98
N ASP A 295 -12.49 5.49 -3.94
CA ASP A 295 -12.41 6.39 -5.10
C ASP A 295 -10.98 6.68 -5.53
#